data_cf0a4b2fab0c2a36a8321a5ddf3565a6
#
_entry.id   cf0a4b2fab0c2a36a8321a5ddf3565a6
#
_cell.length_a   1.000
_cell.length_b   1.000
_cell.length_c   1.000
_cell.angle_alpha   90.00
_cell.angle_beta   90.00
_cell.angle_gamma   90.00
#
_symmetry.space_group_name_H-M   'P 1'
#
loop_
_entity.id
_entity.type
_entity.pdbx_description
1 polymer ?
#
loop_
_entity_poly.entity_id
_entity_poly.type
_entity_poly.pdbx_seq_one_letter_code
_entity_poly.pdbx_strand_id
1 'polypeptide(L)'
;MIQVYGIPNCDTVKKARKWLEEHGVDFQFVDFKKSPPQVETISKWLEQIPLETLLNKRGTTWRKLDEQAQAAAATVDGAVKLMAEQPSIIKRPVLEKEGRFFVGFSEENYQEIFSK
;
A
#
# COMPACT_ATOMS: atom_id res chain seq x y z
N MET A 1 -8.19 -15.19 1.29
CA MET A 1 -7.90 -14.78 -0.11
C MET A 1 -6.83 -13.71 -0.14
N ILE A 2 -5.99 -13.75 -1.14
CA ILE A 2 -4.95 -12.73 -1.33
C ILE A 2 -5.59 -11.44 -1.81
N GLN A 3 -5.24 -10.32 -1.22
CA GLN A 3 -5.70 -9.01 -1.69
C GLN A 3 -4.51 -8.12 -2.01
N VAL A 4 -4.62 -7.41 -3.12
CA VAL A 4 -3.60 -6.45 -3.56
C VAL A 4 -4.26 -5.08 -3.62
N TYR A 5 -3.73 -4.13 -2.85
CA TYR A 5 -4.26 -2.76 -2.78
C TYR A 5 -3.34 -1.82 -3.55
N GLY A 6 -3.91 -1.00 -4.39
CA GLY A 6 -3.11 -0.06 -5.16
C GLY A 6 -3.91 0.71 -6.19
N ILE A 7 -3.18 1.26 -7.16
CA ILE A 7 -3.74 2.02 -8.26
C ILE A 7 -3.41 1.29 -9.56
N PRO A 8 -4.38 1.10 -10.48
CA PRO A 8 -4.13 0.28 -11.67
C PRO A 8 -3.06 0.83 -12.62
N ASN A 9 -2.83 2.13 -12.63
CA ASN A 9 -1.84 2.74 -13.53
C ASN A 9 -0.47 2.93 -12.89
N CYS A 10 -0.20 2.27 -11.79
CA CYS A 10 1.13 2.28 -11.15
C CYS A 10 1.97 1.12 -11.70
N ASP A 11 3.18 1.40 -12.17
CA ASP A 11 4.04 0.38 -12.76
C ASP A 11 4.37 -0.74 -11.78
N THR A 12 4.66 -0.39 -10.53
CA THR A 12 4.97 -1.39 -9.50
C THR A 12 3.77 -2.30 -9.24
N VAL A 13 2.58 -1.72 -9.21
CA VAL A 13 1.34 -2.48 -9.03
C VAL A 13 1.10 -3.42 -10.22
N LYS A 14 1.34 -2.94 -11.44
CA LYS A 14 1.20 -3.76 -12.63
C LYS A 14 2.16 -4.96 -12.59
N LYS A 15 3.40 -4.73 -12.19
CA LYS A 15 4.39 -5.80 -12.07
C LYS A 15 3.99 -6.83 -11.02
N ALA A 16 3.48 -6.38 -9.88
CA ALA A 16 3.03 -7.27 -8.83
C ALA A 16 1.87 -8.15 -9.30
N ARG A 17 0.89 -7.55 -9.96
CA ARG A 17 -0.27 -8.29 -10.47
C ARG A 17 0.14 -9.31 -11.52
N LYS A 18 1.05 -8.92 -12.40
CA LYS A 18 1.55 -9.82 -13.45
C LYS A 18 2.27 -11.01 -12.82
N TRP A 19 3.12 -10.75 -11.83
CA TRP A 19 3.85 -11.82 -11.14
C TRP A 19 2.87 -12.84 -10.53
N LEU A 20 1.84 -12.34 -9.86
CA LEU A 20 0.84 -13.22 -9.24
C LEU A 20 0.10 -14.05 -10.27
N GLU A 21 -0.29 -13.45 -11.38
CA GLU A 21 -0.97 -14.16 -12.47
C GLU A 21 -0.08 -15.24 -13.07
N GLU A 22 1.19 -14.91 -13.30
CA GLU A 22 2.15 -15.85 -13.88
C GLU A 22 2.44 -17.04 -12.97
N HIS A 23 2.31 -16.85 -11.66
CA HIS A 23 2.55 -17.90 -10.68
C HIS A 23 1.27 -18.61 -10.22
N GLY A 24 0.16 -18.34 -10.90
CA GLY A 24 -1.10 -19.01 -10.61
C GLY A 24 -1.72 -18.67 -9.27
N VAL A 25 -1.40 -17.50 -8.73
CA VAL A 25 -1.95 -17.07 -7.44
C VAL A 25 -3.25 -16.30 -7.68
N ASP A 26 -4.34 -16.78 -7.09
CA ASP A 26 -5.61 -16.07 -7.15
C ASP A 26 -5.58 -14.90 -6.18
N PHE A 27 -5.99 -13.72 -6.64
CA PHE A 27 -6.01 -12.54 -5.80
C PHE A 27 -7.15 -11.60 -6.20
N GLN A 28 -7.53 -10.74 -5.27
CA GLN A 28 -8.49 -9.68 -5.52
C GLN A 28 -7.73 -8.35 -5.53
N PHE A 29 -7.93 -7.56 -6.58
CA PHE A 29 -7.33 -6.24 -6.66
C PHE A 29 -8.28 -5.19 -6.10
N VAL A 30 -7.81 -4.40 -5.15
CA VAL A 30 -8.58 -3.29 -4.56
C VAL A 30 -8.01 -1.99 -5.08
N ASP A 31 -8.78 -1.29 -5.89
CA ASP A 31 -8.38 -0.04 -6.52
C ASP A 31 -8.66 1.12 -5.57
N PHE A 32 -7.60 1.80 -5.15
CA PHE A 32 -7.70 2.95 -4.23
C PHE A 32 -8.56 4.08 -4.77
N LYS A 33 -8.67 4.21 -6.09
CA LYS A 33 -9.49 5.27 -6.68
C LYS A 33 -10.98 4.98 -6.53
N LYS A 34 -11.35 3.71 -6.59
CA LYS A 34 -12.75 3.28 -6.46
C LYS A 34 -13.11 2.98 -5.01
N SER A 35 -12.16 2.45 -4.25
CA SER A 35 -12.38 2.03 -2.87
C SER A 35 -11.21 2.51 -2.01
N PRO A 36 -11.19 3.81 -1.65
CA PRO A 36 -10.11 4.33 -0.80
C PRO A 36 -10.06 3.58 0.52
N PRO A 37 -8.86 3.32 1.06
CA PRO A 37 -8.74 2.62 2.32
C PRO A 37 -9.28 3.46 3.48
N GLN A 38 -9.94 2.81 4.42
CA GLN A 38 -10.48 3.47 5.60
C GLN A 38 -9.39 3.57 6.67
N VAL A 39 -9.62 4.48 7.62
CA VAL A 39 -8.70 4.68 8.75
C VAL A 39 -8.42 3.37 9.47
N GLU A 40 -9.45 2.57 9.71
CA GLU A 40 -9.32 1.27 10.39
C GLU A 40 -8.43 0.30 9.63
N THR A 41 -8.56 0.29 8.31
CA THR A 41 -7.74 -0.58 7.45
C THR A 41 -6.27 -0.18 7.51
N ILE A 42 -6.00 1.12 7.37
CA ILE A 42 -4.64 1.65 7.43
C ILE A 42 -4.02 1.39 8.79
N SER A 43 -4.81 1.54 9.85
CA SER A 43 -4.33 1.28 11.21
C SER A 43 -3.90 -0.17 11.40
N LYS A 44 -4.63 -1.12 10.78
CA LYS A 44 -4.23 -2.53 10.80
C LYS A 44 -2.91 -2.75 10.09
N TRP A 45 -2.71 -2.09 8.95
CA TRP A 45 -1.44 -2.21 8.24
C TRP A 45 -0.29 -1.73 9.10
N LEU A 46 -0.49 -0.64 9.85
CA LEU A 46 0.55 -0.07 10.70
C LEU A 46 0.89 -0.93 11.92
N GLU A 47 0.05 -1.91 12.26
CA GLU A 47 0.40 -2.88 13.30
C GLU A 47 1.58 -3.76 12.87
N GLN A 48 1.77 -3.93 11.56
CA GLN A 48 2.81 -4.80 11.00
C GLN A 48 3.85 -4.05 10.17
N ILE A 49 3.48 -2.91 9.59
CA ILE A 49 4.34 -2.14 8.68
C ILE A 49 4.69 -0.81 9.34
N PRO A 50 5.98 -0.47 9.46
CA PRO A 50 6.37 0.83 10.02
C PRO A 50 5.79 1.99 9.21
N LEU A 51 5.40 3.06 9.89
CA LEU A 51 4.82 4.23 9.22
C LEU A 51 5.75 4.78 8.14
N GLU A 52 7.04 4.86 8.42
CA GLU A 52 8.03 5.38 7.47
C GLU A 52 8.15 4.52 6.21
N THR A 53 7.75 3.25 6.29
CA THR A 53 7.73 2.36 5.14
C THR A 53 6.42 2.50 4.36
N LEU A 54 5.30 2.60 5.06
CA LEU A 54 3.98 2.69 4.43
C LEU A 54 3.74 4.04 3.78
N LEU A 55 4.20 5.12 4.39
CA LEU A 55 4.03 6.48 3.89
C LEU A 55 5.14 6.80 2.88
N ASN A 56 4.75 6.99 1.62
CA ASN A 56 5.71 7.28 0.56
C ASN A 56 5.93 8.79 0.43
N LYS A 57 7.01 9.27 1.05
CA LYS A 57 7.38 10.70 0.99
C LYS A 57 8.16 11.06 -0.28
N ARG A 58 8.51 10.06 -1.10
CA ARG A 58 9.26 10.28 -2.34
C ARG A 58 8.36 10.52 -3.54
N GLY A 59 7.07 10.22 -3.41
CA GLY A 59 6.13 10.33 -4.51
C GLY A 59 5.73 11.76 -4.80
N THR A 60 5.21 11.98 -6.01
CA THR A 60 4.78 13.28 -6.49
C THR A 60 3.65 13.83 -5.63
N THR A 61 2.71 12.98 -5.25
CA THR A 61 1.55 13.42 -4.45
C THR A 61 1.98 14.01 -3.11
N TRP A 62 2.91 13.35 -2.42
CA TRP A 62 3.42 13.87 -1.15
C TRP A 62 4.07 15.24 -1.33
N ARG A 63 4.90 15.39 -2.37
CA ARG A 63 5.62 16.64 -2.63
C ARG A 63 4.68 17.80 -2.93
N LYS A 64 3.50 17.52 -3.49
CA LYS A 64 2.50 18.55 -3.81
C LYS A 64 1.64 18.96 -2.63
N LEU A 65 1.71 18.24 -1.52
CA LEU A 65 0.95 18.59 -0.33
C LEU A 65 1.55 19.85 0.31
N ASP A 66 0.70 20.68 0.90
CA ASP A 66 1.17 21.87 1.60
C ASP A 66 1.84 21.49 2.94
N GLU A 67 2.48 22.47 3.56
CA GLU A 67 3.21 22.24 4.81
C GLU A 67 2.32 21.74 5.93
N GLN A 68 1.08 22.21 6.00
CA GLN A 68 0.14 21.78 7.03
C GLN A 68 -0.21 20.32 6.87
N ALA A 69 -0.47 19.87 5.63
CA ALA A 69 -0.77 18.47 5.37
C ALA A 69 0.41 17.58 5.71
N GLN A 70 1.63 17.99 5.30
CA GLN A 70 2.82 17.22 5.61
C GLN A 70 3.10 17.17 7.11
N ALA A 71 2.87 18.28 7.81
CA ALA A 71 3.06 18.36 9.26
C ALA A 71 2.09 17.44 10.00
N ALA A 72 0.88 17.26 9.48
CA ALA A 72 -0.10 16.37 10.09
C ALA A 72 0.40 14.93 10.15
N ALA A 73 1.27 14.54 9.23
CA ALA A 73 1.83 13.18 9.19
C ALA A 73 2.94 12.96 10.23
N ALA A 74 3.25 13.97 11.04
CA ALA A 74 4.25 13.80 12.11
C ALA A 74 3.75 12.89 13.24
N THR A 75 2.44 12.73 13.37
CA THR A 75 1.84 11.78 14.31
C THR A 75 1.21 10.62 13.56
N VAL A 76 1.09 9.47 14.22
CA VAL A 76 0.46 8.30 13.61
C VAL A 76 -0.99 8.60 13.24
N ASP A 77 -1.76 9.19 14.14
CA ASP A 77 -3.16 9.51 13.88
C ASP A 77 -3.31 10.46 12.70
N GLY A 78 -2.49 11.50 12.64
CA GLY A 78 -2.52 12.45 11.53
C GLY A 78 -2.11 11.81 10.22
N ALA A 79 -1.10 10.94 10.24
CA ALA A 79 -0.65 10.22 9.06
C ALA A 79 -1.73 9.29 8.53
N VAL A 80 -2.42 8.56 9.42
CA VAL A 80 -3.50 7.66 9.02
C VAL A 80 -4.63 8.42 8.33
N LYS A 81 -5.05 9.55 8.91
CA LYS A 81 -6.09 10.37 8.32
C LYS A 81 -5.66 10.90 6.95
N LEU A 82 -4.43 11.36 6.84
CA LEU A 82 -3.91 11.88 5.58
C LEU A 82 -3.86 10.80 4.51
N MET A 83 -3.41 9.60 4.86
CA MET A 83 -3.37 8.48 3.92
C MET A 83 -4.77 8.07 3.47
N ALA A 84 -5.77 8.14 4.36
CA ALA A 84 -7.15 7.84 3.99
C ALA A 84 -7.72 8.88 3.03
N GLU A 85 -7.35 10.16 3.21
CA GLU A 85 -7.79 11.24 2.33
C GLU A 85 -7.01 11.29 1.02
N GLN A 86 -5.73 10.92 1.06
CA GLN A 86 -4.82 10.96 -0.10
C GLN A 86 -4.14 9.60 -0.26
N PRO A 87 -4.87 8.57 -0.73
CA PRO A 87 -4.29 7.22 -0.83
C PRO A 87 -3.06 7.13 -1.71
N SER A 88 -2.84 8.09 -2.60
CA SER A 88 -1.66 8.10 -3.48
C SER A 88 -0.35 8.28 -2.72
N ILE A 89 -0.38 8.70 -1.45
CA ILE A 89 0.84 8.80 -0.64
C ILE A 89 1.18 7.48 0.06
N ILE A 90 0.32 6.47 -0.04
CA ILE A 90 0.59 5.14 0.49
C ILE A 90 1.51 4.41 -0.48
N LYS A 91 2.56 3.78 0.03
CA LYS A 91 3.44 2.97 -0.80
C LYS A 91 2.67 1.77 -1.36
N ARG A 92 2.77 1.55 -2.65
CA ARG A 92 2.00 0.54 -3.37
C ARG A 92 2.89 -0.53 -3.96
N PRO A 93 2.39 -1.75 -4.14
CA PRO A 93 1.12 -2.26 -3.63
C PRO A 93 1.21 -2.67 -2.17
N VAL A 94 0.06 -2.75 -1.49
CA VAL A 94 -0.04 -3.41 -0.19
C VAL A 94 -0.64 -4.78 -0.45
N LEU A 95 0.04 -5.83 -0.02
CA LEU A 95 -0.38 -7.21 -0.22
C LEU A 95 -0.87 -7.79 1.10
N GLU A 96 -2.06 -8.37 1.09
CA GLU A 96 -2.59 -9.07 2.26
C GLU A 96 -2.63 -10.57 1.97
N LYS A 97 -2.00 -11.34 2.85
CA LYS A 97 -1.99 -12.81 2.78
C LYS A 97 -2.16 -13.37 4.17
N GLU A 98 -3.30 -14.05 4.41
CA GLU A 98 -3.55 -14.74 5.69
C GLU A 98 -3.34 -13.85 6.92
N GLY A 99 -3.84 -12.62 6.86
CA GLY A 99 -3.73 -11.68 7.96
C GLY A 99 -2.38 -10.98 8.07
N ARG A 100 -1.47 -11.25 7.16
CA ARG A 100 -0.17 -10.59 7.12
C ARG A 100 -0.14 -9.56 5.98
N PHE A 101 0.54 -8.45 6.22
CA PHE A 101 0.61 -7.36 5.25
C PHE A 101 2.03 -7.09 4.82
N PHE A 102 2.20 -6.87 3.52
CA PHE A 102 3.50 -6.61 2.91
C PHE A 102 3.35 -5.39 1.99
N VAL A 103 4.37 -4.56 1.91
CA VAL A 103 4.30 -3.35 1.11
C VAL A 103 5.43 -3.33 0.08
N GLY A 104 5.12 -2.80 -1.11
CA GLY A 104 6.06 -2.75 -2.22
C GLY A 104 6.09 -4.08 -2.96
N PHE A 105 6.92 -4.14 -4.01
CA PHE A 105 7.06 -5.35 -4.82
C PHE A 105 8.51 -5.56 -5.21
N SER A 106 8.98 -6.79 -5.06
CA SER A 106 10.14 -7.32 -5.75
C SER A 106 9.87 -8.80 -5.98
N GLU A 107 10.44 -9.34 -7.05
CA GLU A 107 10.27 -10.76 -7.36
C GLU A 107 10.80 -11.62 -6.23
N GLU A 108 11.95 -11.25 -5.66
CA GLU A 108 12.55 -11.98 -4.55
C GLU A 108 11.63 -12.03 -3.33
N ASN A 109 11.06 -10.89 -2.96
CA ASN A 109 10.16 -10.83 -1.82
C ASN A 109 8.91 -11.65 -2.04
N TYR A 110 8.31 -11.56 -3.23
CA TYR A 110 7.10 -12.31 -3.52
C TYR A 110 7.38 -13.82 -3.57
N GLN A 111 8.52 -14.22 -4.12
CA GLN A 111 8.91 -15.64 -4.10
C GLN A 111 9.00 -16.14 -2.66
N GLU A 112 9.60 -15.37 -1.77
CA GLU A 112 9.71 -15.73 -0.37
C GLU A 112 8.34 -15.81 0.31
N ILE A 113 7.48 -14.82 0.07
CA ILE A 113 6.14 -14.77 0.67
C ILE A 113 5.31 -16.00 0.26
N PHE A 114 5.39 -16.40 -1.00
CA PHE A 114 4.57 -17.47 -1.55
C PHE A 114 5.24 -18.83 -1.58
N SER A 115 6.46 -18.95 -1.09
CA SER A 115 7.18 -20.24 -1.08
C SER A 115 6.84 -21.08 0.15
N LYS A 116 6.08 -20.55 1.09
CA LYS A 116 5.73 -21.25 2.33
C LYS A 116 4.31 -21.74 2.32
#